data_5b885942f03179342aa868f58046a545
#
_entry.id   5b885942f03179342aa868f58046a545
#
_cell.length_a   1.000
_cell.length_b   1.000
_cell.length_c   1.000
_cell.angle_alpha   90.00
_cell.angle_beta   90.00
_cell.angle_gamma   90.00
#
_symmetry.space_group_name_H-M   'P 1'
#
loop_
_entity.id
_entity.type
_entity.pdbx_description
1 polymer ?
#
loop_
_entity_poly.entity_id
_entity_poly.type
_entity_poly.pdbx_seq_one_letter_code
_entity_poly.pdbx_strand_id
1 'polypeptide(L)'
;GRSIGYRQLIVCPGIHLAWEKIEGLEETLGKNGVTSNYHSDLAPYTWHLTKNLKSGRALFTQPPIPIKCAGAPQKAMYLSSDYWLRHHMLEDIEVEFNTAGAVLFGVADFVPPLMEYVKRYHAKVVFNSNLVKVEGAKKIASFDIEDSEGNVTRIEKPFDMLHVVPPQVAPDFISKSPLADASGFFEVNPKTLQHPRYANIFSLGDVCSSPNAKTAAAARKQIVIVAENLLAAKEGRELCNSYDGYGACPLTVENGK
;
A
#
# COMPACT_ATOMS: atom_id res chain seq x y z
N GLY A 1 -14.83 -27.86 -11.30
CA GLY A 1 -14.77 -27.35 -9.92
C GLY A 1 -15.75 -28.11 -9.01
N ARG A 2 -15.61 -27.98 -7.70
CA ARG A 2 -16.57 -28.53 -6.73
C ARG A 2 -17.49 -27.43 -6.25
N SER A 3 -18.80 -27.71 -6.12
CA SER A 3 -19.74 -26.81 -5.45
C SER A 3 -19.85 -27.21 -3.98
N ILE A 4 -19.83 -26.20 -3.10
CA ILE A 4 -19.97 -26.39 -1.66
C ILE A 4 -21.16 -25.54 -1.21
N GLY A 5 -22.17 -26.21 -0.62
CA GLY A 5 -23.31 -25.50 -0.01
C GLY A 5 -22.89 -24.88 1.34
N TYR A 6 -23.37 -23.67 1.62
CA TYR A 6 -23.11 -22.98 2.89
C TYR A 6 -24.37 -22.28 3.39
N ARG A 7 -24.48 -22.12 4.70
CA ARG A 7 -25.54 -21.30 5.33
C ARG A 7 -25.06 -19.87 5.54
N GLN A 8 -23.82 -19.72 5.99
CA GLN A 8 -23.14 -18.43 6.18
C GLN A 8 -21.77 -18.50 5.51
N LEU A 9 -21.28 -17.39 4.98
CA LEU A 9 -19.99 -17.30 4.31
C LEU A 9 -19.21 -16.08 4.80
N ILE A 10 -17.94 -16.27 5.16
CA ILE A 10 -16.98 -15.18 5.39
C ILE A 10 -15.95 -15.24 4.28
N VAL A 11 -15.71 -14.10 3.60
CA VAL A 11 -14.77 -13.99 2.50
C VAL A 11 -13.66 -13.01 2.89
N CYS A 12 -12.44 -13.51 3.10
CA CYS A 12 -11.30 -12.69 3.53
C CYS A 12 -9.96 -13.13 2.88
N PRO A 13 -9.86 -13.18 1.54
CA PRO A 13 -8.67 -13.68 0.84
C PRO A 13 -7.48 -12.69 0.87
N GLY A 14 -7.66 -11.49 1.40
CA GLY A 14 -6.64 -10.45 1.36
C GLY A 14 -6.61 -9.68 0.04
N ILE A 15 -5.43 -9.19 -0.31
CA ILE A 15 -5.17 -8.29 -1.44
C ILE A 15 -4.08 -8.87 -2.33
N HIS A 16 -4.18 -8.65 -3.64
CA HIS A 16 -3.15 -9.00 -4.61
C HIS A 16 -2.22 -7.80 -4.85
N LEU A 17 -0.92 -8.06 -4.90
CA LEU A 17 0.11 -7.09 -5.28
C LEU A 17 0.29 -7.17 -6.80
N ALA A 18 -0.24 -6.20 -7.52
CA ALA A 18 -0.30 -6.20 -8.98
C ALA A 18 1.00 -5.68 -9.61
N TRP A 19 2.08 -6.47 -9.52
CA TRP A 19 3.40 -6.14 -10.08
C TRP A 19 3.34 -5.94 -11.59
N GLU A 20 2.51 -6.73 -12.26
CA GLU A 20 2.25 -6.71 -13.71
C GLU A 20 1.65 -5.40 -14.22
N LYS A 21 1.09 -4.57 -13.34
CA LYS A 21 0.54 -3.25 -13.71
C LYS A 21 1.60 -2.17 -13.93
N ILE A 22 2.85 -2.45 -13.60
CA ILE A 22 3.98 -1.56 -13.87
C ILE A 22 4.80 -2.21 -14.98
N GLU A 23 4.84 -1.60 -16.16
CA GLU A 23 5.53 -2.15 -17.33
C GLU A 23 7.00 -2.43 -17.02
N GLY A 24 7.49 -3.64 -17.34
CA GLY A 24 8.87 -4.06 -17.16
C GLY A 24 9.31 -4.31 -15.72
N LEU A 25 8.43 -4.18 -14.72
CA LEU A 25 8.81 -4.34 -13.32
C LEU A 25 9.14 -5.79 -12.97
N GLU A 26 8.30 -6.76 -13.37
CA GLU A 26 8.49 -8.18 -13.02
C GLU A 26 9.83 -8.74 -13.51
N GLU A 27 10.30 -8.25 -14.64
CA GLU A 27 11.55 -8.68 -15.26
C GLU A 27 12.79 -8.22 -14.49
N THR A 28 12.68 -7.18 -13.68
CA THR A 28 13.81 -6.53 -12.99
C THR A 28 13.69 -6.54 -11.46
N LEU A 29 12.55 -6.92 -10.92
CA LEU A 29 12.31 -6.95 -9.48
C LEU A 29 13.28 -7.93 -8.79
N GLY A 30 13.99 -7.45 -7.76
CA GLY A 30 15.04 -8.22 -7.07
C GLY A 30 16.43 -8.13 -7.71
N LYS A 31 16.62 -7.36 -8.78
CA LYS A 31 17.91 -7.10 -9.43
C LYS A 31 17.98 -5.67 -9.98
N ASN A 32 19.13 -5.27 -10.53
CA ASN A 32 19.35 -3.96 -11.16
C ASN A 32 19.03 -2.74 -10.24
N GLY A 33 19.07 -2.91 -8.93
CA GLY A 33 18.72 -1.85 -7.99
C GLY A 33 17.23 -1.73 -7.69
N VAL A 34 16.36 -2.59 -8.25
CA VAL A 34 14.90 -2.56 -8.06
C VAL A 34 14.46 -3.54 -6.98
N THR A 35 13.78 -3.05 -5.96
CA THR A 35 13.41 -3.82 -4.77
C THR A 35 12.04 -3.42 -4.21
N SER A 36 11.56 -4.16 -3.20
CA SER A 36 10.33 -3.86 -2.47
C SER A 36 10.30 -4.51 -1.10
N ASN A 37 9.79 -3.82 -0.09
CA ASN A 37 9.47 -4.39 1.21
C ASN A 37 8.06 -5.01 1.28
N TYR A 38 7.30 -4.96 0.18
CA TYR A 38 6.00 -5.62 0.08
C TYR A 38 6.10 -7.11 -0.29
N HIS A 39 7.31 -7.60 -0.56
CA HIS A 39 7.61 -9.02 -0.73
C HIS A 39 8.72 -9.42 0.25
N SER A 40 8.47 -10.43 1.08
CA SER A 40 9.41 -10.87 2.14
C SER A 40 10.81 -11.19 1.63
N ASP A 41 10.88 -11.88 0.48
CA ASP A 41 12.15 -12.34 -0.11
C ASP A 41 12.98 -11.19 -0.70
N LEU A 42 12.37 -10.03 -0.92
CA LEU A 42 13.05 -8.82 -1.42
C LEU A 42 13.54 -7.89 -0.30
N ALA A 43 13.03 -8.03 0.91
CA ALA A 43 13.45 -7.20 2.04
C ALA A 43 14.97 -7.30 2.34
N PRO A 44 15.61 -8.47 2.27
CA PRO A 44 17.06 -8.58 2.37
C PRO A 44 17.81 -7.82 1.25
N TYR A 45 17.24 -7.80 0.04
CA TYR A 45 17.83 -7.04 -1.06
C TYR A 45 17.66 -5.53 -0.88
N THR A 46 16.52 -5.07 -0.36
CA THR A 46 16.34 -3.66 0.04
C THR A 46 17.43 -3.24 1.03
N TRP A 47 17.67 -4.07 2.04
CA TRP A 47 18.72 -3.80 3.02
C TRP A 47 20.13 -3.83 2.41
N HIS A 48 20.38 -4.77 1.50
CA HIS A 48 21.64 -4.82 0.77
C HIS A 48 21.88 -3.53 -0.03
N LEU A 49 20.89 -3.06 -0.77
CA LEU A 49 20.98 -1.80 -1.54
C LEU A 49 21.21 -0.61 -0.60
N THR A 50 20.44 -0.49 0.48
CA THR A 50 20.60 0.60 1.45
C THR A 50 22.02 0.66 2.02
N LYS A 51 22.60 -0.48 2.39
CA LYS A 51 23.98 -0.50 2.95
C LYS A 51 25.06 -0.16 1.94
N ASN A 52 24.86 -0.51 0.68
CA ASN A 52 25.90 -0.43 -0.34
C ASN A 52 25.81 0.80 -1.24
N LEU A 53 24.67 1.51 -1.26
CA LEU A 53 24.56 2.79 -1.96
C LEU A 53 25.38 3.84 -1.20
N LYS A 54 26.41 4.36 -1.85
CA LYS A 54 27.31 5.39 -1.30
C LYS A 54 27.08 6.76 -1.91
N SER A 55 26.54 6.80 -3.12
CA SER A 55 26.19 8.02 -3.84
C SER A 55 25.18 7.66 -4.94
N GLY A 56 24.51 8.67 -5.50
CA GLY A 56 23.57 8.53 -6.59
C GLY A 56 22.13 8.78 -6.17
N ARG A 57 21.16 8.18 -6.86
CA ARG A 57 19.74 8.48 -6.68
C ARG A 57 18.96 7.29 -6.15
N ALA A 58 18.28 7.51 -5.01
CA ALA A 58 17.36 6.56 -4.39
C ALA A 58 15.91 7.03 -4.57
N LEU A 59 15.12 6.29 -5.35
CA LEU A 59 13.71 6.54 -5.58
C LEU A 59 12.85 5.61 -4.74
N PHE A 60 11.84 6.16 -4.08
CA PHE A 60 10.82 5.42 -3.34
C PHE A 60 9.45 5.75 -3.91
N THR A 61 8.55 4.78 -4.00
CA THR A 61 7.26 4.98 -4.66
C THR A 61 6.08 4.58 -3.80
N GLN A 62 4.95 5.25 -4.02
CA GLN A 62 3.64 4.88 -3.47
C GLN A 62 2.59 5.00 -4.57
N PRO A 63 1.89 3.90 -4.91
CA PRO A 63 0.83 3.91 -5.92
C PRO A 63 -0.44 4.58 -5.39
N PRO A 64 -1.49 4.73 -6.23
CA PRO A 64 -2.81 5.12 -5.76
C PRO A 64 -3.32 4.20 -4.63
N ILE A 65 -4.07 4.76 -3.70
CA ILE A 65 -4.77 3.99 -2.67
C ILE A 65 -5.99 3.25 -3.28
N PRO A 66 -6.41 2.12 -2.69
CA PRO A 66 -6.01 1.58 -1.40
C PRO A 66 -4.74 0.72 -1.45
N ILE A 67 -3.93 0.80 -0.40
CA ILE A 67 -2.81 -0.09 -0.19
C ILE A 67 -2.82 -0.65 1.25
N LYS A 68 -2.26 -1.84 1.45
CA LYS A 68 -2.04 -2.34 2.81
C LYS A 68 -0.95 -1.51 3.49
N CYS A 69 -1.23 -1.07 4.73
CA CYS A 69 -0.34 -0.24 5.54
C CYS A 69 0.16 1.01 4.80
N ALA A 70 -0.71 2.02 4.63
CA ALA A 70 -0.42 3.27 3.89
C ALA A 70 0.85 4.02 4.36
N GLY A 71 1.35 3.77 5.57
CA GLY A 71 2.63 4.30 6.03
C GLY A 71 3.86 3.48 5.64
N ALA A 72 3.69 2.25 5.13
CA ALA A 72 4.83 1.37 4.84
C ALA A 72 5.74 1.87 3.70
N PRO A 73 5.23 2.49 2.61
CA PRO A 73 6.09 3.07 1.58
C PRO A 73 7.08 4.09 2.15
N GLN A 74 6.60 4.99 3.00
CA GLN A 74 7.41 6.03 3.63
C GLN A 74 8.45 5.45 4.60
N LYS A 75 8.13 4.36 5.32
CA LYS A 75 9.10 3.71 6.22
C LYS A 75 10.37 3.28 5.51
N ALA A 76 10.25 2.75 4.29
CA ALA A 76 11.42 2.36 3.49
C ALA A 76 12.33 3.55 3.23
N MET A 77 11.76 4.70 2.86
CA MET A 77 12.50 5.95 2.66
C MET A 77 13.14 6.43 3.97
N TYR A 78 12.35 6.58 5.04
CA TYR A 78 12.85 7.12 6.31
C TYR A 78 13.96 6.26 6.89
N LEU A 79 13.78 4.94 6.96
CA LEU A 79 14.79 4.04 7.55
C LEU A 79 16.06 3.94 6.72
N SER A 80 15.96 3.99 5.39
CA SER A 80 17.12 4.07 4.52
C SER A 80 17.88 5.39 4.70
N SER A 81 17.14 6.51 4.74
CA SER A 81 17.72 7.84 4.93
C SER A 81 18.37 8.00 6.31
N ASP A 82 17.74 7.45 7.37
CA ASP A 82 18.32 7.42 8.71
C ASP A 82 19.64 6.62 8.75
N TYR A 83 19.69 5.50 8.05
CA TYR A 83 20.91 4.72 7.90
C TYR A 83 22.00 5.54 7.21
N TRP A 84 21.70 6.19 6.09
CA TRP A 84 22.65 7.01 5.33
C TRP A 84 23.12 8.22 6.12
N LEU A 85 22.22 8.89 6.85
CA LEU A 85 22.58 10.01 7.74
C LEU A 85 23.56 9.58 8.83
N ARG A 86 23.27 8.47 9.52
CA ARG A 86 24.14 7.96 10.61
C ARG A 86 25.51 7.45 10.15
N HIS A 87 25.62 7.12 8.86
CA HIS A 87 26.87 6.65 8.26
C HIS A 87 27.56 7.68 7.37
N HIS A 88 27.13 8.95 7.43
CA HIS A 88 27.72 10.08 6.68
C HIS A 88 27.72 9.88 5.15
N MET A 89 26.67 9.25 4.63
CA MET A 89 26.49 8.98 3.18
C MET A 89 25.36 9.82 2.56
N LEU A 90 24.48 10.42 3.39
CA LEU A 90 23.25 11.04 2.92
C LEU A 90 23.51 12.25 1.99
N GLU A 91 24.60 12.98 2.19
CA GLU A 91 24.95 14.16 1.37
C GLU A 91 25.24 13.81 -0.09
N ASP A 92 25.68 12.56 -0.34
CA ASP A 92 25.99 12.08 -1.69
C ASP A 92 24.83 11.30 -2.34
N ILE A 93 23.68 11.20 -1.65
CA ILE A 93 22.52 10.44 -2.12
C ILE A 93 21.32 11.37 -2.28
N GLU A 94 20.83 11.47 -3.52
CA GLU A 94 19.55 12.14 -3.81
C GLU A 94 18.40 11.23 -3.43
N VAL A 95 17.63 11.58 -2.38
CA VAL A 95 16.46 10.82 -1.93
C VAL A 95 15.20 11.47 -2.49
N GLU A 96 14.39 10.68 -3.19
CA GLU A 96 13.12 11.16 -3.73
C GLU A 96 11.98 10.17 -3.41
N PHE A 97 10.86 10.68 -2.90
CA PHE A 97 9.63 9.94 -2.66
C PHE A 97 8.55 10.39 -3.65
N ASN A 98 8.16 9.49 -4.54
CA ASN A 98 7.11 9.70 -5.53
C ASN A 98 5.81 9.06 -5.04
N THR A 99 4.79 9.84 -4.82
CA THR A 99 3.46 9.37 -4.42
C THR A 99 2.40 9.75 -5.43
N ALA A 100 1.57 8.80 -5.81
CA ALA A 100 0.41 9.07 -6.67
C ALA A 100 -0.67 9.90 -5.95
N GLY A 101 -0.58 10.04 -4.62
CA GLY A 101 -1.48 10.88 -3.84
C GLY A 101 -1.07 12.35 -3.82
N ALA A 102 -2.04 13.23 -3.56
CA ALA A 102 -1.84 14.67 -3.42
C ALA A 102 -1.34 15.09 -2.02
N VAL A 103 -1.26 14.17 -1.07
CA VAL A 103 -0.82 14.42 0.32
C VAL A 103 0.16 13.35 0.77
N LEU A 104 1.04 13.71 1.70
CA LEU A 104 2.04 12.77 2.22
C LEU A 104 1.40 11.63 3.04
N PHE A 105 0.37 11.93 3.81
CA PHE A 105 -0.34 10.96 4.65
C PHE A 105 -1.81 11.33 4.82
N GLY A 106 -2.69 10.33 4.96
CA GLY A 106 -4.14 10.53 5.01
C GLY A 106 -4.68 11.14 6.32
N VAL A 107 -3.85 11.24 7.37
CA VAL A 107 -4.21 11.90 8.63
C VAL A 107 -3.41 13.21 8.71
N ALA A 108 -4.12 14.34 8.56
CA ALA A 108 -3.51 15.66 8.41
C ALA A 108 -2.58 16.04 9.58
N ASP A 109 -2.96 15.69 10.81
CA ASP A 109 -2.18 16.02 12.02
C ASP A 109 -0.79 15.38 12.05
N PHE A 110 -0.59 14.28 11.31
CA PHE A 110 0.72 13.62 11.21
C PHE A 110 1.59 14.18 10.09
N VAL A 111 1.04 14.96 9.16
CA VAL A 111 1.80 15.49 8.03
C VAL A 111 2.91 16.44 8.47
N PRO A 112 2.69 17.44 9.37
CA PRO A 112 3.76 18.32 9.80
C PRO A 112 4.95 17.59 10.42
N PRO A 113 4.81 16.71 11.42
CA PRO A 113 5.96 15.98 11.97
C PRO A 113 6.64 15.04 10.95
N LEU A 114 5.92 14.47 9.99
CA LEU A 114 6.53 13.67 8.92
C LEU A 114 7.36 14.55 7.97
N MET A 115 6.89 15.76 7.66
CA MET A 115 7.63 16.71 6.83
C MET A 115 8.92 17.20 7.50
N GLU A 116 8.99 17.25 8.84
CA GLU A 116 10.26 17.50 9.53
C GLU A 116 11.30 16.42 9.25
N TYR A 117 10.89 15.13 9.18
CA TYR A 117 11.78 14.05 8.79
C TYR A 117 12.16 14.11 7.31
N VAL A 118 11.22 14.44 6.42
CA VAL A 118 11.52 14.69 5.00
C VAL A 118 12.61 15.75 4.86
N LYS A 119 12.47 16.88 5.57
CA LYS A 119 13.45 17.95 5.60
C LYS A 119 14.80 17.51 6.21
N ARG A 120 14.76 16.81 7.33
CA ARG A 120 15.97 16.27 8.02
C ARG A 120 16.79 15.37 7.10
N TYR A 121 16.12 14.58 6.27
CA TYR A 121 16.77 13.66 5.33
C TYR A 121 17.01 14.27 3.94
N HIS A 122 16.80 15.56 3.77
CA HIS A 122 16.92 16.25 2.48
C HIS A 122 16.14 15.57 1.35
N ALA A 123 15.08 14.81 1.71
CA ALA A 123 14.29 14.08 0.75
C ALA A 123 13.35 15.01 -0.02
N LYS A 124 13.23 14.78 -1.33
CA LYS A 124 12.24 15.44 -2.17
C LYS A 124 10.96 14.61 -2.22
N VAL A 125 9.82 15.20 -1.97
CA VAL A 125 8.51 14.57 -2.18
C VAL A 125 7.90 15.10 -3.47
N VAL A 126 7.47 14.18 -4.34
CA VAL A 126 6.76 14.50 -5.59
C VAL A 126 5.38 13.91 -5.49
N PHE A 127 4.38 14.79 -5.38
CA PHE A 127 2.98 14.43 -5.32
C PHE A 127 2.40 14.19 -6.72
N ASN A 128 1.25 13.52 -6.79
CA ASN A 128 0.55 13.17 -8.03
C ASN A 128 1.47 12.48 -9.04
N SER A 129 2.46 11.73 -8.54
CA SER A 129 3.51 11.07 -9.32
C SER A 129 3.37 9.57 -9.20
N ASN A 130 2.89 8.92 -10.25
CA ASN A 130 2.63 7.48 -10.29
C ASN A 130 3.68 6.74 -11.14
N LEU A 131 4.35 5.74 -10.56
CA LEU A 131 5.26 4.88 -11.30
C LEU A 131 4.47 4.00 -12.26
N VAL A 132 4.83 4.03 -13.56
CA VAL A 132 4.12 3.28 -14.61
C VAL A 132 5.02 2.32 -15.39
N LYS A 133 6.35 2.53 -15.40
CA LYS A 133 7.30 1.69 -16.12
C LYS A 133 8.67 1.65 -15.46
N VAL A 134 9.35 0.51 -15.55
CA VAL A 134 10.74 0.33 -15.09
C VAL A 134 11.56 -0.35 -16.17
N GLU A 135 12.61 0.30 -16.64
CA GLU A 135 13.65 -0.29 -17.50
C GLU A 135 14.90 -0.58 -16.65
N GLY A 136 14.87 -1.67 -15.91
CA GLY A 136 15.89 -1.97 -14.90
C GLY A 136 17.31 -2.08 -15.43
N ALA A 137 17.50 -2.65 -16.63
CA ALA A 137 18.82 -2.76 -17.26
C ALA A 137 19.42 -1.37 -17.58
N LYS A 138 18.57 -0.36 -17.86
CA LYS A 138 18.98 1.03 -18.09
C LYS A 138 18.95 1.85 -16.81
N LYS A 139 18.40 1.31 -15.72
CA LYS A 139 18.15 2.01 -14.46
C LYS A 139 17.29 3.29 -14.67
N ILE A 140 16.21 3.17 -15.45
CA ILE A 140 15.25 4.24 -15.72
C ILE A 140 13.88 3.86 -15.20
N ALA A 141 13.24 4.75 -14.48
CA ALA A 141 11.85 4.65 -14.01
C ALA A 141 11.01 5.77 -14.64
N SER A 142 9.86 5.43 -15.22
CA SER A 142 8.95 6.39 -15.83
C SER A 142 7.75 6.65 -14.91
N PHE A 143 7.46 7.91 -14.69
CA PHE A 143 6.38 8.39 -13.83
C PHE A 143 5.40 9.23 -14.65
N ASP A 144 4.12 8.98 -14.46
CA ASP A 144 3.06 9.87 -14.90
C ASP A 144 2.77 10.86 -13.77
N ILE A 145 2.95 12.15 -14.07
CA ILE A 145 2.73 13.26 -13.12
C ILE A 145 1.52 14.04 -13.60
N GLU A 146 0.52 14.15 -12.73
CA GLU A 146 -0.70 14.91 -12.98
C GLU A 146 -0.57 16.31 -12.38
N ASP A 147 -0.84 17.34 -13.19
CA ASP A 147 -0.87 18.73 -12.74
C ASP A 147 -2.24 19.12 -12.12
N SER A 148 -2.36 20.36 -11.66
CA SER A 148 -3.60 20.89 -11.06
C SER A 148 -4.78 21.01 -12.03
N GLU A 149 -4.54 20.91 -13.33
CA GLU A 149 -5.53 20.96 -14.40
C GLU A 149 -5.94 19.54 -14.86
N GLY A 150 -5.29 18.50 -14.34
CA GLY A 150 -5.52 17.10 -14.71
C GLY A 150 -4.74 16.66 -15.95
N ASN A 151 -3.78 17.46 -16.42
CA ASN A 151 -2.92 17.04 -17.53
C ASN A 151 -1.85 16.10 -17.01
N VAL A 152 -1.61 15.00 -17.71
CA VAL A 152 -0.62 14.00 -17.36
C VAL A 152 0.62 14.16 -18.22
N THR A 153 1.78 14.33 -17.57
CA THR A 153 3.09 14.37 -18.24
C THR A 153 3.93 13.18 -17.80
N ARG A 154 4.49 12.45 -18.76
CA ARG A 154 5.43 11.36 -18.48
C ARG A 154 6.84 11.87 -18.33
N ILE A 155 7.49 11.53 -17.21
CA ILE A 155 8.88 11.92 -16.89
C ILE A 155 9.69 10.66 -16.61
N GLU A 156 10.87 10.56 -17.22
CA GLU A 156 11.84 9.50 -16.94
C GLU A 156 12.85 9.99 -15.90
N LYS A 157 13.14 9.13 -14.92
CA LYS A 157 14.09 9.39 -13.85
C LYS A 157 15.12 8.27 -13.77
N PRO A 158 16.41 8.58 -13.84
CA PRO A 158 17.45 7.59 -13.55
C PRO A 158 17.46 7.28 -12.06
N PHE A 159 17.87 6.04 -11.71
CA PHE A 159 18.00 5.61 -10.33
C PHE A 159 19.20 4.67 -10.14
N ASP A 160 19.75 4.64 -8.94
CA ASP A 160 20.69 3.61 -8.47
C ASP A 160 19.99 2.61 -7.57
N MET A 161 19.01 3.08 -6.78
CA MET A 161 18.09 2.28 -5.99
C MET A 161 16.65 2.71 -6.28
N LEU A 162 15.76 1.76 -6.54
CA LEU A 162 14.31 1.98 -6.70
C LEU A 162 13.55 1.04 -5.78
N HIS A 163 12.90 1.58 -4.76
CA HIS A 163 11.97 0.84 -3.91
C HIS A 163 10.54 1.01 -4.43
N VAL A 164 9.97 -0.09 -4.94
CA VAL A 164 8.64 -0.07 -5.56
C VAL A 164 7.58 -0.58 -4.59
N VAL A 165 6.46 0.14 -4.52
CA VAL A 165 5.21 -0.37 -4.00
C VAL A 165 4.25 -0.51 -5.19
N PRO A 166 3.80 -1.73 -5.54
CA PRO A 166 2.92 -1.92 -6.69
C PRO A 166 1.48 -1.49 -6.36
N PRO A 167 0.64 -1.24 -7.37
CA PRO A 167 -0.80 -1.17 -7.18
C PRO A 167 -1.33 -2.42 -6.47
N GLN A 168 -2.38 -2.26 -5.67
CA GLN A 168 -2.96 -3.36 -4.90
C GLN A 168 -4.44 -3.48 -5.23
N VAL A 169 -4.87 -4.69 -5.55
CA VAL A 169 -6.21 -4.98 -6.05
C VAL A 169 -6.80 -6.19 -5.33
N ALA A 170 -8.10 -6.33 -5.36
CA ALA A 170 -8.73 -7.57 -4.92
C ALA A 170 -8.34 -8.72 -5.87
N PRO A 171 -8.25 -9.97 -5.38
CA PRO A 171 -8.04 -11.12 -6.24
C PRO A 171 -9.11 -11.23 -7.33
N ASP A 172 -8.73 -11.69 -8.52
CA ASP A 172 -9.58 -11.79 -9.71
C ASP A 172 -10.93 -12.49 -9.47
N PHE A 173 -10.91 -13.58 -8.68
CA PHE A 173 -12.14 -14.30 -8.36
C PHE A 173 -13.12 -13.50 -7.49
N ILE A 174 -12.66 -12.43 -6.85
CA ILE A 174 -13.51 -11.45 -6.16
C ILE A 174 -13.94 -10.36 -7.14
N SER A 175 -12.99 -9.68 -7.79
CA SER A 175 -13.28 -8.53 -8.66
C SER A 175 -14.19 -8.89 -9.84
N LYS A 176 -14.14 -10.15 -10.30
CA LYS A 176 -15.00 -10.68 -11.38
C LYS A 176 -16.28 -11.35 -10.86
N SER A 177 -16.54 -11.34 -9.56
CA SER A 177 -17.72 -11.96 -8.95
C SER A 177 -18.83 -10.94 -8.70
N PRO A 178 -20.08 -11.38 -8.48
CA PRO A 178 -21.17 -10.50 -8.08
C PRO A 178 -21.01 -9.95 -6.66
N LEU A 179 -19.94 -10.29 -5.95
CA LEU A 179 -19.66 -9.81 -4.60
C LEU A 179 -18.80 -8.54 -4.58
N ALA A 180 -18.30 -8.10 -5.75
CA ALA A 180 -17.49 -6.90 -5.85
C ALA A 180 -18.35 -5.64 -6.03
N ASP A 181 -17.82 -4.52 -5.52
CA ASP A 181 -18.29 -3.18 -5.86
C ASP A 181 -17.66 -2.66 -7.18
N ALA A 182 -17.94 -1.42 -7.55
CA ALA A 182 -17.40 -0.80 -8.75
C ALA A 182 -15.87 -0.66 -8.76
N SER A 183 -15.22 -0.67 -7.60
CA SER A 183 -13.76 -0.63 -7.47
C SER A 183 -13.10 -2.01 -7.59
N GLY A 184 -13.89 -3.07 -7.66
CA GLY A 184 -13.44 -4.46 -7.70
C GLY A 184 -13.16 -5.07 -6.33
N PHE A 185 -13.28 -4.33 -5.24
CA PHE A 185 -13.16 -4.85 -3.88
C PHE A 185 -14.47 -5.50 -3.43
N PHE A 186 -14.37 -6.39 -2.42
CA PHE A 186 -15.55 -7.05 -1.87
C PHE A 186 -16.48 -6.03 -1.21
N GLU A 187 -17.72 -5.93 -1.70
CA GLU A 187 -18.69 -4.95 -1.25
C GLU A 187 -19.19 -5.24 0.17
N VAL A 188 -19.07 -4.29 1.08
CA VAL A 188 -19.58 -4.39 2.45
C VAL A 188 -20.28 -3.12 2.89
N ASN A 189 -21.26 -3.28 3.76
CA ASN A 189 -21.68 -2.18 4.61
C ASN A 189 -20.53 -1.83 5.58
N PRO A 190 -20.00 -0.60 5.61
CA PRO A 190 -18.80 -0.26 6.35
C PRO A 190 -18.94 -0.40 7.87
N LYS A 191 -20.17 -0.43 8.38
CA LYS A 191 -20.45 -0.62 9.81
C LYS A 191 -20.62 -2.09 10.18
N THR A 192 -21.48 -2.81 9.48
CA THR A 192 -21.81 -4.20 9.84
C THR A 192 -20.88 -5.23 9.23
N LEU A 193 -20.12 -4.86 8.19
CA LEU A 193 -19.25 -5.71 7.39
C LEU A 193 -19.99 -6.87 6.69
N GLN A 194 -21.32 -6.76 6.60
CA GLN A 194 -22.20 -7.63 5.83
C GLN A 194 -22.26 -7.14 4.37
N HIS A 195 -22.37 -8.06 3.42
CA HIS A 195 -22.64 -7.72 2.03
C HIS A 195 -24.04 -7.11 1.88
N PRO A 196 -24.21 -5.95 1.21
CA PRO A 196 -25.51 -5.26 1.17
C PRO A 196 -26.62 -6.05 0.44
N ARG A 197 -26.26 -6.93 -0.52
CA ARG A 197 -27.21 -7.73 -1.30
C ARG A 197 -27.41 -9.16 -0.79
N TYR A 198 -26.48 -9.69 0.02
CA TYR A 198 -26.49 -11.07 0.47
C TYR A 198 -26.36 -11.13 1.99
N ALA A 199 -27.50 -11.25 2.68
CA ALA A 199 -27.57 -11.17 4.13
C ALA A 199 -26.79 -12.29 4.89
N ASN A 200 -26.40 -13.35 4.21
CA ASN A 200 -25.64 -14.45 4.78
C ASN A 200 -24.14 -14.40 4.41
N ILE A 201 -23.67 -13.30 3.81
CA ILE A 201 -22.26 -13.17 3.38
C ILE A 201 -21.63 -11.94 4.05
N PHE A 202 -20.44 -12.14 4.59
CA PHE A 202 -19.65 -11.13 5.29
C PHE A 202 -18.23 -11.10 4.75
N SER A 203 -17.54 -9.96 4.94
CA SER A 203 -16.12 -9.84 4.63
C SER A 203 -15.39 -9.00 5.65
N LEU A 204 -14.08 -9.19 5.74
CA LEU A 204 -13.18 -8.41 6.58
C LEU A 204 -11.77 -8.39 5.99
N GLY A 205 -10.91 -7.52 6.54
CA GLY A 205 -9.52 -7.41 6.14
C GLY A 205 -9.35 -6.64 4.83
N ASP A 206 -8.23 -6.88 4.15
CA ASP A 206 -7.77 -6.02 3.06
C ASP A 206 -8.65 -6.10 1.81
N VAL A 207 -9.37 -7.20 1.61
CA VAL A 207 -10.23 -7.40 0.43
C VAL A 207 -11.51 -6.58 0.47
N CYS A 208 -12.01 -6.17 1.65
CA CYS A 208 -13.29 -5.48 1.75
C CYS A 208 -13.20 -4.00 1.34
N SER A 209 -14.30 -3.45 0.81
CA SER A 209 -14.43 -2.07 0.36
C SER A 209 -14.55 -1.04 1.51
N SER A 210 -14.44 -1.49 2.77
CA SER A 210 -14.45 -0.59 3.92
C SER A 210 -13.37 0.49 3.79
N PRO A 211 -13.69 1.78 4.04
CA PRO A 211 -12.80 2.91 3.74
C PRO A 211 -11.62 3.08 4.72
N ASN A 212 -11.49 2.21 5.70
CA ASN A 212 -10.40 2.24 6.68
C ASN A 212 -9.05 1.82 6.09
N ALA A 213 -7.98 2.19 6.77
CA ALA A 213 -6.64 1.71 6.43
C ALA A 213 -6.58 0.17 6.46
N LYS A 214 -6.07 -0.44 5.39
CA LYS A 214 -5.92 -1.90 5.26
C LYS A 214 -4.73 -2.38 6.09
N THR A 215 -5.02 -2.78 7.34
CA THR A 215 -4.01 -3.18 8.32
C THR A 215 -4.47 -4.40 9.13
N ALA A 216 -3.52 -5.15 9.68
CA ALA A 216 -3.83 -6.25 10.61
C ALA A 216 -4.59 -5.77 11.86
N ALA A 217 -4.32 -4.53 12.32
CA ALA A 217 -5.03 -3.92 13.43
C ALA A 217 -6.51 -3.69 13.11
N ALA A 218 -6.83 -3.23 11.89
CA ALA A 218 -8.20 -3.10 11.39
C ALA A 218 -8.87 -4.48 11.33
N ALA A 219 -8.24 -5.45 10.68
CA ALA A 219 -8.78 -6.80 10.56
C ALA A 219 -9.08 -7.44 11.93
N ARG A 220 -8.20 -7.22 12.93
CA ARG A 220 -8.40 -7.69 14.30
C ARG A 220 -9.66 -7.12 14.97
N LYS A 221 -9.99 -5.87 14.71
CA LYS A 221 -11.25 -5.26 15.19
C LYS A 221 -12.46 -5.76 14.40
N GLN A 222 -12.31 -5.86 13.09
CA GLN A 222 -13.38 -6.30 12.19
C GLN A 222 -13.82 -7.74 12.46
N ILE A 223 -12.91 -8.64 12.86
CA ILE A 223 -13.24 -10.05 13.11
C ILE A 223 -14.29 -10.21 14.23
N VAL A 224 -14.23 -9.40 15.28
CA VAL A 224 -15.20 -9.42 16.37
C VAL A 224 -16.58 -9.00 15.86
N ILE A 225 -16.64 -7.90 15.10
CA ILE A 225 -17.88 -7.38 14.51
C ILE A 225 -18.50 -8.39 13.55
N VAL A 226 -17.70 -8.99 12.68
CA VAL A 226 -18.18 -10.01 11.73
C VAL A 226 -18.70 -11.25 12.46
N ALA A 227 -17.99 -11.74 13.49
CA ALA A 227 -18.40 -12.93 14.22
C ALA A 227 -19.74 -12.73 14.92
N GLU A 228 -19.93 -11.61 15.61
CA GLU A 228 -21.16 -11.31 16.35
C GLU A 228 -22.34 -11.02 15.40
N ASN A 229 -22.13 -10.24 14.35
CA ASN A 229 -23.16 -9.96 13.35
C ASN A 229 -23.56 -11.21 12.54
N LEU A 230 -22.60 -12.09 12.23
CA LEU A 230 -22.89 -13.37 11.56
C LEU A 230 -23.77 -14.27 12.45
N LEU A 231 -23.48 -14.35 13.75
CA LEU A 231 -24.31 -15.11 14.70
C LEU A 231 -25.71 -14.51 14.80
N ALA A 232 -25.83 -13.19 14.88
CA ALA A 232 -27.13 -12.51 14.88
C ALA A 232 -27.92 -12.81 13.60
N ALA A 233 -27.28 -12.69 12.43
CA ALA A 233 -27.91 -12.99 11.13
C ALA A 233 -28.34 -14.47 11.04
N LYS A 234 -27.53 -15.42 11.55
CA LYS A 234 -27.88 -16.84 11.60
C LYS A 234 -29.12 -17.12 12.45
N GLU A 235 -29.34 -16.35 13.50
CA GLU A 235 -30.45 -16.47 14.43
C GLU A 235 -31.65 -15.60 14.04
N GLY A 236 -31.58 -14.86 12.94
CA GLY A 236 -32.65 -13.95 12.49
C GLY A 236 -32.80 -12.70 13.36
N ARG A 237 -31.77 -12.33 14.14
CA ARG A 237 -31.71 -11.12 14.97
C ARG A 237 -31.14 -9.95 14.19
N GLU A 238 -31.45 -8.74 14.65
CA GLU A 238 -30.83 -7.53 14.11
C GLU A 238 -29.31 -7.49 14.36
N LEU A 239 -28.58 -6.91 13.39
CA LEU A 239 -27.15 -6.69 13.49
C LEU A 239 -26.88 -5.45 14.36
N CYS A 240 -26.46 -5.64 15.59
CA CYS A 240 -26.27 -4.57 16.56
C CYS A 240 -24.81 -4.10 16.71
N ASN A 241 -23.85 -4.84 16.17
CA ASN A 241 -22.43 -4.50 16.29
C ASN A 241 -21.96 -3.68 15.11
N SER A 242 -21.24 -2.59 15.41
CA SER A 242 -20.78 -1.62 14.42
C SER A 242 -19.28 -1.44 14.51
N TYR A 243 -18.62 -1.58 13.34
CA TYR A 243 -17.22 -1.23 13.17
C TYR A 243 -17.08 0.30 13.06
N ASP A 244 -16.17 0.85 13.84
CA ASP A 244 -15.92 2.30 13.97
C ASP A 244 -14.90 2.86 12.97
N GLY A 245 -14.41 2.04 12.05
CA GLY A 245 -13.37 2.42 11.09
C GLY A 245 -11.95 2.37 11.65
N TYR A 246 -11.74 1.80 12.84
CA TYR A 246 -10.43 1.72 13.47
C TYR A 246 -9.38 1.08 12.56
N GLY A 247 -8.24 1.74 12.43
CA GLY A 247 -7.03 1.22 11.82
C GLY A 247 -5.80 1.76 12.55
N ALA A 248 -4.70 1.06 12.52
CA ALA A 248 -3.43 1.53 13.04
C ALA A 248 -2.30 1.15 12.09
N CYS A 249 -1.46 2.13 11.78
CA CYS A 249 -0.27 1.96 10.94
C CYS A 249 0.88 2.72 11.60
N PRO A 250 1.69 2.07 12.44
CA PRO A 250 2.87 2.72 13.02
C PRO A 250 3.80 3.24 11.91
N LEU A 251 4.19 4.48 11.99
CA LEU A 251 5.19 5.10 11.12
C LEU A 251 6.52 5.16 11.84
N THR A 252 7.45 4.31 11.43
CA THR A 252 8.83 4.33 11.92
C THR A 252 9.62 5.29 11.05
N VAL A 253 10.20 6.32 11.65
CA VAL A 253 10.85 7.44 10.95
C VAL A 253 12.37 7.47 11.15
N GLU A 254 12.87 6.78 12.17
CA GLU A 254 14.30 6.56 12.45
C GLU A 254 14.49 5.27 13.26
N ASN A 255 15.70 4.81 13.43
CA ASN A 255 15.97 3.60 14.21
C ASN A 255 15.55 3.79 15.67
N GLY A 256 14.59 2.98 16.12
CA GLY A 256 14.06 3.03 17.49
C GLY A 256 12.94 4.04 17.72
N LYS A 257 12.44 4.70 16.67
CA LYS A 257 11.36 5.69 16.80
C LYS A 257 10.35 5.61 15.67
#